data_3453fe6d54aaf1d8a42cd6a9eb7b493d
#
_entry.id   3453fe6d54aaf1d8a42cd6a9eb7b493d
#
_cell.length_a   1.000
_cell.length_b   1.000
_cell.length_c   1.000
_cell.angle_alpha   90.00
_cell.angle_beta   90.00
_cell.angle_gamma   90.00
#
_symmetry.space_group_name_H-M   'P 1'
#
loop_
_entity.id
_entity.type
_entity.pdbx_description
1 polymer ?
#
loop_
_entity_poly.entity_id
_entity_poly.type
_entity_poly.pdbx_seq_one_letter_code
_entity_poly.pdbx_strand_id
1 'polypeptide(L)'
;MTISSKWCVCLPGSNPFGRGRLGRRQALQATGIGFVATLTSILLGAGSVAQAQPVAGSPPIVDGLSVRILADNHTDRYSVPVATPGMKIDRTGGTERPGVPPASTWRAEWGLSMFAESVLGDETKRVMIDFGYTAEALLGNMGFIGLDPATIDALVLSHGHTDHFGGLLGLLAASKGKLKPGLPLFVGGEDCFCSRQTLAGGDFGSLDRPGILAAGIKLMLAEAPAVAAGHAVVSGQIPKATKEMPLQATKEQTGLVGGLGCDPALEPASKNTGTYIPDDFQHEIATSYVVKDKGLVVLTSCSHRGVLNTIKQAQASTGVDKLHALIGGFHLVPPLSDDYVRQTVADIKALSPDYIVAAHCSGERFYDIARAEMPNRVVQANVGSRFSFGTRS
;
A
#
# COMPACT_ATOMS: atom_id res chain seq x y z
N MET A 1 -28.38 -30.43 27.71
CA MET A 1 -28.69 -30.27 26.28
C MET A 1 -27.38 -29.91 25.57
N THR A 2 -26.78 -30.91 24.92
CA THR A 2 -25.46 -30.80 24.28
C THR A 2 -25.70 -30.51 22.81
N ILE A 3 -25.26 -29.35 22.32
CA ILE A 3 -25.33 -28.97 20.90
C ILE A 3 -24.04 -29.39 20.23
N SER A 4 -24.12 -30.38 19.37
CA SER A 4 -23.04 -30.87 18.52
C SER A 4 -22.91 -29.98 17.27
N SER A 5 -21.81 -29.27 17.11
CA SER A 5 -21.47 -28.52 15.90
C SER A 5 -20.77 -29.44 14.89
N LYS A 6 -21.46 -29.78 13.80
CA LYS A 6 -20.87 -30.47 12.64
C LYS A 6 -20.17 -29.43 11.74
N TRP A 7 -18.87 -29.51 11.61
CA TRP A 7 -18.09 -28.80 10.61
C TRP A 7 -18.23 -29.50 9.25
N CYS A 8 -18.59 -28.73 8.24
CA CYS A 8 -18.65 -29.21 6.86
C CYS A 8 -17.23 -29.06 6.26
N VAL A 9 -16.59 -30.19 5.96
CA VAL A 9 -15.30 -30.24 5.26
C VAL A 9 -15.60 -30.24 3.76
N CYS A 10 -15.25 -29.19 3.04
CA CYS A 10 -15.24 -29.18 1.59
C CYS A 10 -13.94 -29.80 1.08
N LEU A 11 -14.04 -30.89 0.33
CA LEU A 11 -12.93 -31.52 -0.38
C LEU A 11 -12.59 -30.73 -1.66
N PRO A 12 -11.32 -30.66 -2.08
CA PRO A 12 -10.92 -29.93 -3.30
C PRO A 12 -11.30 -30.70 -4.57
N GLY A 13 -11.97 -30.01 -5.48
CA GLY A 13 -12.32 -30.51 -6.81
C GLY A 13 -11.11 -30.60 -7.73
N SER A 14 -11.02 -31.70 -8.44
CA SER A 14 -10.00 -32.06 -9.42
C SER A 14 -10.01 -31.17 -10.66
N ASN A 15 -8.83 -30.71 -11.04
CA ASN A 15 -8.55 -29.86 -12.21
C ASN A 15 -8.47 -30.72 -13.49
N PRO A 16 -9.24 -30.43 -14.57
CA PRO A 16 -9.16 -31.17 -15.82
C PRO A 16 -8.43 -30.33 -16.91
N PHE A 17 -7.12 -30.22 -16.87
CA PHE A 17 -6.38 -29.83 -18.05
C PHE A 17 -5.26 -30.83 -18.33
N GLY A 18 -5.50 -31.67 -19.35
CA GLY A 18 -4.59 -32.69 -19.84
C GLY A 18 -3.34 -32.11 -20.48
N ARG A 19 -2.22 -32.72 -20.18
CA ARG A 19 -0.92 -32.48 -20.84
C ARG A 19 -0.93 -33.05 -22.25
N GLY A 20 -0.92 -32.21 -23.28
CA GLY A 20 -0.58 -32.58 -24.65
C GLY A 20 0.92 -32.54 -24.88
N ARG A 21 1.54 -33.71 -25.09
CA ARG A 21 2.92 -33.82 -25.62
C ARG A 21 2.87 -33.54 -27.14
N LEU A 22 3.62 -32.58 -27.61
CA LEU A 22 3.89 -32.43 -29.04
C LEU A 22 5.32 -32.92 -29.35
N GLY A 23 5.36 -33.86 -30.29
CA GLY A 23 6.56 -34.54 -30.79
C GLY A 23 7.38 -33.70 -31.71
N ARG A 24 8.64 -34.14 -31.86
CA ARG A 24 9.71 -33.58 -32.71
C ARG A 24 9.46 -33.85 -34.20
N ARG A 25 10.07 -32.94 -35.01
CA ARG A 25 10.57 -33.02 -36.37
C ARG A 25 9.57 -32.74 -37.49
N GLN A 26 9.87 -31.63 -38.20
CA GLN A 26 10.24 -31.67 -39.61
C GLN A 26 10.87 -30.34 -40.03
N ALA A 27 12.10 -30.43 -40.57
CA ALA A 27 12.78 -29.35 -41.26
C ALA A 27 12.27 -29.33 -42.70
N LEU A 28 11.93 -28.15 -43.22
CA LEU A 28 11.78 -27.90 -44.63
C LEU A 28 12.48 -26.58 -45.00
N GLN A 29 13.50 -26.71 -45.84
CA GLN A 29 14.15 -25.60 -46.53
C GLN A 29 13.22 -25.01 -47.58
N ALA A 30 13.11 -23.69 -47.64
CA ALA A 30 12.61 -22.99 -48.81
C ALA A 30 13.36 -21.66 -48.95
N THR A 31 13.90 -21.49 -50.09
CA THR A 31 14.70 -20.41 -50.66
C THR A 31 13.97 -19.09 -50.79
N GLY A 32 14.72 -18.01 -50.65
CA GLY A 32 14.43 -16.60 -50.58
C GLY A 32 13.44 -15.97 -51.58
N ILE A 33 12.79 -14.94 -51.05
CA ILE A 33 12.45 -13.69 -51.76
C ILE A 33 12.45 -12.61 -50.70
N GLY A 34 13.30 -11.58 -50.90
CA GLY A 34 13.41 -10.48 -49.95
C GLY A 34 12.16 -9.58 -49.98
N PHE A 35 11.47 -9.52 -48.85
CA PHE A 35 10.57 -8.43 -48.51
C PHE A 35 11.21 -7.67 -47.37
N VAL A 36 11.64 -6.44 -47.63
CA VAL A 36 12.00 -5.48 -46.58
C VAL A 36 10.69 -5.06 -45.92
N ALA A 37 10.27 -5.80 -44.91
CA ALA A 37 9.25 -5.35 -43.97
C ALA A 37 9.94 -4.46 -42.95
N THR A 38 9.73 -3.16 -43.06
CA THR A 38 10.04 -2.20 -41.99
C THR A 38 9.19 -2.59 -40.79
N LEU A 39 9.74 -3.41 -39.89
CA LEU A 39 9.24 -3.66 -38.57
C LEU A 39 9.41 -2.37 -37.76
N THR A 40 8.35 -1.56 -37.73
CA THR A 40 8.19 -0.54 -36.71
C THR A 40 7.98 -1.30 -35.39
N SER A 41 9.08 -1.61 -34.72
CA SER A 41 9.07 -2.13 -33.34
C SER A 41 8.47 -1.02 -32.50
N ILE A 42 7.20 -1.14 -32.15
CA ILE A 42 6.64 -0.45 -30.99
C ILE A 42 7.40 -1.03 -29.81
N LEU A 43 8.47 -0.37 -29.40
CA LEU A 43 9.11 -0.57 -28.10
C LEU A 43 8.07 -0.18 -27.03
N LEU A 44 7.23 -1.13 -26.63
CA LEU A 44 6.62 -1.11 -25.33
C LEU A 44 7.81 -1.08 -24.36
N GLY A 45 8.09 0.08 -23.76
CA GLY A 45 9.24 0.28 -22.91
C GLY A 45 9.24 -0.76 -21.80
N ALA A 46 10.27 -1.60 -21.75
CA ALA A 46 10.50 -2.46 -20.60
C ALA A 46 10.62 -1.57 -19.35
N GLY A 47 10.04 -1.99 -18.24
CA GLY A 47 10.20 -1.33 -16.96
C GLY A 47 11.69 -1.27 -16.57
N SER A 48 12.03 -0.39 -15.67
CA SER A 48 13.41 -0.17 -15.21
C SER A 48 13.47 -0.10 -13.69
N VAL A 49 14.65 -0.36 -13.12
CA VAL A 49 14.93 -0.19 -11.70
C VAL A 49 15.88 0.99 -11.53
N ALA A 50 15.61 1.88 -10.58
CA ALA A 50 16.45 3.02 -10.25
C ALA A 50 16.39 3.33 -8.75
N GLN A 51 17.45 3.95 -8.22
CA GLN A 51 17.38 4.57 -6.90
C GLN A 51 16.48 5.81 -6.96
N ALA A 52 15.61 5.97 -5.95
CA ALA A 52 14.82 7.18 -5.83
C ALA A 52 15.74 8.36 -5.51
N GLN A 53 15.45 9.53 -6.13
CA GLN A 53 16.26 10.72 -5.87
C GLN A 53 15.91 11.26 -4.48
N PRO A 54 16.91 11.52 -3.63
CA PRO A 54 16.69 12.10 -2.31
C PRO A 54 15.97 13.45 -2.39
N VAL A 55 15.22 13.77 -1.34
CA VAL A 55 14.59 15.10 -1.19
C VAL A 55 15.66 16.17 -1.22
N ALA A 56 15.61 17.05 -2.21
CA ALA A 56 16.50 18.18 -2.34
C ALA A 56 15.81 19.46 -1.85
N GLY A 57 16.32 20.08 -0.79
CA GLY A 57 15.75 21.31 -0.24
C GLY A 57 14.51 21.10 0.64
N SER A 58 13.61 22.10 0.66
CA SER A 58 12.38 22.03 1.44
C SER A 58 11.36 21.09 0.81
N PRO A 59 10.56 20.37 1.61
CA PRO A 59 9.50 19.52 1.10
C PRO A 59 8.43 20.33 0.37
N PRO A 60 7.72 19.76 -0.60
CA PRO A 60 6.60 20.42 -1.23
C PRO A 60 5.48 20.67 -0.20
N ILE A 61 4.87 21.88 -0.26
CA ILE A 61 3.75 22.28 0.61
C ILE A 61 2.52 22.40 -0.26
N VAL A 62 1.56 21.48 -0.10
CA VAL A 62 0.33 21.44 -0.89
C VAL A 62 -0.77 22.34 -0.31
N ASP A 63 -1.58 22.95 -1.17
CA ASP A 63 -2.73 23.78 -0.76
C ASP A 63 -3.90 22.93 -0.25
N GLY A 64 -3.99 21.68 -0.73
CA GLY A 64 -5.02 20.74 -0.33
C GLY A 64 -4.59 19.28 -0.57
N LEU A 65 -5.16 18.40 0.24
CA LEU A 65 -4.97 16.96 0.16
C LEU A 65 -6.28 16.25 0.42
N SER A 66 -6.61 15.26 -0.39
CA SER A 66 -7.64 14.27 -0.06
C SER A 66 -7.09 12.87 -0.10
N VAL A 67 -7.48 12.04 0.87
CA VAL A 67 -7.08 10.63 0.97
C VAL A 67 -8.34 9.78 1.01
N ARG A 68 -8.50 8.90 0.04
CA ARG A 68 -9.61 7.95 -0.05
C ARG A 68 -9.13 6.55 0.28
N ILE A 69 -9.89 5.85 1.09
CA ILE A 69 -9.65 4.43 1.40
C ILE A 69 -10.27 3.59 0.28
N LEU A 70 -9.45 2.86 -0.47
CA LEU A 70 -9.90 1.97 -1.56
C LEU A 70 -10.03 0.52 -1.13
N ALA A 71 -9.19 0.05 -0.21
CA ALA A 71 -9.32 -1.26 0.42
C ALA A 71 -9.08 -1.12 1.93
N ASP A 72 -9.86 -1.79 2.73
CA ASP A 72 -9.79 -1.89 4.19
C ASP A 72 -10.73 -3.02 4.65
N ASN A 73 -10.57 -3.48 5.88
CA ASN A 73 -11.39 -4.53 6.47
C ASN A 73 -12.78 -4.07 6.94
N HIS A 74 -13.11 -2.77 6.83
CA HIS A 74 -14.39 -2.23 7.27
C HIS A 74 -15.16 -1.52 6.14
N THR A 75 -16.49 -1.77 6.09
CA THR A 75 -17.45 -0.96 5.34
C THR A 75 -18.57 -0.52 6.29
N ASP A 76 -19.07 0.70 6.12
CA ASP A 76 -20.26 1.17 6.83
C ASP A 76 -21.16 1.99 5.90
N ARG A 77 -22.28 1.40 5.50
CA ARG A 77 -23.27 2.02 4.63
C ARG A 77 -23.95 3.24 5.28
N TYR A 78 -24.04 3.25 6.60
CA TYR A 78 -24.76 4.29 7.34
C TYR A 78 -23.84 5.39 7.87
N SER A 79 -22.55 5.34 7.55
CA SER A 79 -21.62 6.39 7.87
C SER A 79 -22.05 7.71 7.21
N VAL A 80 -22.19 8.75 8.03
CA VAL A 80 -22.55 10.08 7.54
C VAL A 80 -21.32 10.94 7.29
N PRO A 81 -21.36 11.88 6.32
CA PRO A 81 -20.33 12.89 6.14
C PRO A 81 -20.13 13.71 7.42
N VAL A 82 -18.88 14.06 7.71
CA VAL A 82 -18.49 14.84 8.89
C VAL A 82 -17.58 15.99 8.45
N ALA A 83 -17.81 17.17 8.98
CA ALA A 83 -16.91 18.30 8.84
C ALA A 83 -16.45 18.77 10.21
N THR A 84 -15.15 18.91 10.37
CA THR A 84 -14.47 19.45 11.55
C THR A 84 -13.62 20.66 11.13
N PRO A 85 -13.09 21.45 12.04
CA PRO A 85 -12.31 22.65 11.69
C PRO A 85 -11.08 22.43 10.80
N GLY A 86 -10.56 21.22 10.74
CA GLY A 86 -9.33 20.90 9.98
C GLY A 86 -9.44 19.72 9.04
N MET A 87 -10.55 18.99 9.06
CA MET A 87 -10.75 17.81 8.23
C MET A 87 -12.22 17.67 7.84
N LYS A 88 -12.45 17.40 6.56
CA LYS A 88 -13.75 16.98 6.04
C LYS A 88 -13.71 15.49 5.72
N ILE A 89 -14.76 14.78 6.10
CA ILE A 89 -14.92 13.35 5.79
C ILE A 89 -16.13 13.21 4.87
N ASP A 90 -15.89 12.85 3.62
CA ASP A 90 -16.95 12.46 2.69
C ASP A 90 -17.09 10.92 2.76
N ARG A 91 -18.30 10.47 2.99
CA ARG A 91 -18.63 9.05 3.09
C ARG A 91 -19.68 8.72 2.04
N THR A 92 -19.21 8.30 0.87
CA THR A 92 -20.11 7.96 -0.23
C THR A 92 -20.64 6.56 0.00
N GLY A 93 -21.92 6.45 0.35
CA GLY A 93 -22.58 5.18 0.67
C GLY A 93 -22.98 4.32 -0.51
N GLY A 94 -23.13 4.88 -1.70
CA GLY A 94 -23.57 4.14 -2.86
C GLY A 94 -23.83 5.03 -4.08
N THR A 95 -23.92 4.40 -5.23
CA THR A 95 -24.39 5.03 -6.47
C THR A 95 -25.92 4.91 -6.58
N GLU A 96 -26.63 5.28 -5.52
CA GLU A 96 -28.08 5.27 -5.57
C GLU A 96 -28.56 6.34 -6.56
N ARG A 97 -29.14 5.86 -7.65
CA ARG A 97 -29.85 6.70 -8.61
C ARG A 97 -31.35 6.48 -8.42
N PRO A 98 -32.17 7.55 -8.33
CA PRO A 98 -33.60 7.37 -8.23
C PRO A 98 -34.15 6.46 -9.33
N GLY A 99 -34.93 5.44 -8.95
CA GLY A 99 -35.54 4.50 -9.88
C GLY A 99 -34.60 3.40 -10.44
N VAL A 100 -33.35 3.34 -10.03
CA VAL A 100 -32.39 2.30 -10.47
C VAL A 100 -31.91 1.54 -9.23
N PRO A 101 -32.14 0.21 -9.15
CA PRO A 101 -31.57 -0.57 -8.07
C PRO A 101 -30.05 -0.49 -8.07
N PRO A 102 -29.39 -0.41 -6.89
CA PRO A 102 -27.94 -0.38 -6.83
C PRO A 102 -27.35 -1.70 -7.37
N ALA A 103 -26.50 -1.59 -8.39
CA ALA A 103 -25.84 -2.74 -9.02
C ALA A 103 -24.52 -3.14 -8.36
N SER A 104 -23.97 -2.30 -7.47
CA SER A 104 -22.69 -2.50 -6.82
C SER A 104 -22.65 -1.86 -5.44
N THR A 105 -21.68 -2.27 -4.62
CA THR A 105 -21.41 -1.68 -3.31
C THR A 105 -19.91 -1.73 -3.04
N TRP A 106 -19.45 -1.02 -2.00
CA TRP A 106 -18.10 -1.15 -1.49
C TRP A 106 -17.79 -2.58 -1.05
N ARG A 107 -16.58 -3.02 -1.35
CA ARG A 107 -16.05 -4.34 -0.95
C ARG A 107 -14.98 -4.14 0.11
N ALA A 108 -15.18 -4.72 1.28
CA ALA A 108 -14.16 -4.83 2.31
C ALA A 108 -13.40 -6.15 2.15
N GLU A 109 -12.11 -6.11 2.45
CA GLU A 109 -11.24 -7.27 2.55
C GLU A 109 -10.13 -7.01 3.57
N TRP A 110 -9.45 -8.06 4.03
CA TRP A 110 -8.23 -7.87 4.79
C TRP A 110 -7.13 -7.34 3.87
N GLY A 111 -6.78 -6.08 4.04
CA GLY A 111 -5.77 -5.40 3.23
C GLY A 111 -6.00 -3.90 3.20
N LEU A 112 -5.00 -3.14 2.80
CA LEU A 112 -5.10 -1.69 2.71
C LEU A 112 -4.75 -1.18 1.33
N SER A 113 -5.53 -0.20 0.86
CA SER A 113 -5.17 0.65 -0.27
C SER A 113 -5.71 2.06 -0.05
N MET A 114 -4.88 3.05 -0.27
CA MET A 114 -5.21 4.47 -0.16
C MET A 114 -4.94 5.19 -1.48
N PHE A 115 -5.80 6.12 -1.83
CA PHE A 115 -5.65 6.99 -2.98
C PHE A 115 -5.59 8.43 -2.53
N ALA A 116 -4.43 9.05 -2.68
CA ALA A 116 -4.17 10.43 -2.30
C ALA A 116 -4.22 11.33 -3.55
N GLU A 117 -5.01 12.39 -3.47
CA GLU A 117 -5.03 13.47 -4.45
C GLU A 117 -4.61 14.77 -3.76
N SER A 118 -3.59 15.43 -4.29
CA SER A 118 -3.03 16.66 -3.72
C SER A 118 -3.00 17.78 -4.75
N VAL A 119 -3.23 19.02 -4.29
CA VAL A 119 -3.28 20.23 -5.12
C VAL A 119 -2.22 21.21 -4.64
N LEU A 120 -1.43 21.72 -5.58
CA LEU A 120 -0.45 22.79 -5.37
C LEU A 120 -0.59 23.80 -6.53
N GLY A 121 -1.11 25.00 -6.26
CA GLY A 121 -1.50 25.95 -7.29
C GLY A 121 -2.57 25.37 -8.20
N ASP A 122 -2.27 25.26 -9.49
CA ASP A 122 -3.16 24.66 -10.48
C ASP A 122 -2.81 23.19 -10.80
N GLU A 123 -1.78 22.65 -10.15
CA GLU A 123 -1.32 21.27 -10.36
C GLU A 123 -2.03 20.32 -9.40
N THR A 124 -2.56 19.23 -9.95
CA THR A 124 -3.13 18.12 -9.18
C THR A 124 -2.28 16.86 -9.40
N LYS A 125 -1.87 16.21 -8.32
CA LYS A 125 -1.14 14.94 -8.35
C LYS A 125 -1.88 13.84 -7.61
N ARG A 126 -1.78 12.63 -8.14
CA ARG A 126 -2.47 11.44 -7.65
C ARG A 126 -1.49 10.32 -7.37
N VAL A 127 -1.48 9.86 -6.13
CA VAL A 127 -0.61 8.78 -5.67
C VAL A 127 -1.48 7.66 -5.10
N MET A 128 -1.26 6.43 -5.58
CA MET A 128 -1.86 5.25 -4.98
C MET A 128 -0.86 4.61 -4.04
N ILE A 129 -1.27 4.39 -2.81
CA ILE A 129 -0.47 3.78 -1.74
C ILE A 129 -1.11 2.44 -1.40
N ASP A 130 -0.35 1.37 -1.58
CA ASP A 130 -0.75 -0.03 -1.46
C ASP A 130 -1.94 -0.44 -2.36
N PHE A 131 -2.19 -1.74 -2.44
CA PHE A 131 -3.07 -2.31 -3.48
C PHE A 131 -4.07 -3.34 -2.94
N GLY A 132 -4.20 -3.47 -1.60
CA GLY A 132 -5.10 -4.44 -0.98
C GLY A 132 -4.65 -5.89 -1.15
N TYR A 133 -5.51 -6.81 -0.78
CA TYR A 133 -5.25 -8.24 -0.84
C TYR A 133 -5.57 -8.82 -2.23
N THR A 134 -6.69 -8.38 -2.82
CA THR A 134 -7.17 -8.90 -4.12
C THR A 134 -7.37 -7.79 -5.16
N ALA A 135 -7.10 -8.13 -6.42
CA ALA A 135 -7.40 -7.23 -7.52
C ALA A 135 -8.90 -7.00 -7.70
N GLU A 136 -9.73 -8.00 -7.38
CA GLU A 136 -11.19 -7.93 -7.50
C GLU A 136 -11.80 -6.88 -6.59
N ALA A 137 -11.36 -6.80 -5.33
CA ALA A 137 -11.86 -5.79 -4.40
C ALA A 137 -11.35 -4.40 -4.80
N LEU A 138 -10.04 -4.27 -5.07
CA LEU A 138 -9.44 -3.01 -5.48
C LEU A 138 -10.08 -2.43 -6.75
N LEU A 139 -10.13 -3.21 -7.84
CA LEU A 139 -10.69 -2.79 -9.12
C LEU A 139 -12.21 -2.54 -9.02
N GLY A 140 -12.91 -3.36 -8.23
CA GLY A 140 -14.33 -3.16 -7.96
C GLY A 140 -14.60 -1.82 -7.29
N ASN A 141 -13.81 -1.45 -6.28
CA ASN A 141 -13.92 -0.19 -5.55
C ASN A 141 -13.46 1.00 -6.40
N MET A 142 -12.39 0.87 -7.19
CA MET A 142 -11.98 1.89 -8.16
C MET A 142 -13.07 2.16 -9.19
N GLY A 143 -13.65 1.10 -9.79
CA GLY A 143 -14.74 1.19 -10.75
C GLY A 143 -16.01 1.83 -10.15
N PHE A 144 -16.29 1.56 -8.88
CA PHE A 144 -17.43 2.13 -8.16
C PHE A 144 -17.41 3.66 -8.07
N ILE A 145 -16.23 4.26 -7.99
CA ILE A 145 -16.05 5.73 -7.98
C ILE A 145 -15.61 6.30 -9.32
N GLY A 146 -15.48 5.46 -10.36
CA GLY A 146 -15.01 5.91 -11.68
C GLY A 146 -13.56 6.39 -11.67
N LEU A 147 -12.69 5.81 -10.81
CA LEU A 147 -11.27 6.15 -10.79
C LEU A 147 -10.60 5.65 -12.06
N ASP A 148 -10.09 6.57 -12.88
CA ASP A 148 -9.35 6.23 -14.11
C ASP A 148 -7.86 6.02 -13.77
N PRO A 149 -7.31 4.80 -14.01
CA PRO A 149 -5.90 4.51 -13.79
C PRO A 149 -4.93 5.44 -14.57
N ALA A 150 -5.37 6.01 -15.69
CA ALA A 150 -4.56 6.97 -16.47
C ALA A 150 -4.22 8.24 -15.69
N THR A 151 -4.98 8.56 -14.65
CA THR A 151 -4.78 9.76 -13.83
C THR A 151 -3.72 9.58 -12.75
N ILE A 152 -3.27 8.36 -12.48
CA ILE A 152 -2.27 8.06 -11.45
C ILE A 152 -0.89 8.60 -11.86
N ASP A 153 -0.21 9.32 -10.97
CA ASP A 153 1.10 9.92 -11.18
C ASP A 153 2.25 9.12 -10.55
N ALA A 154 1.96 8.39 -9.47
CA ALA A 154 2.90 7.49 -8.82
C ALA A 154 2.18 6.40 -8.04
N LEU A 155 2.88 5.30 -7.84
CA LEU A 155 2.52 4.18 -6.98
C LEU A 155 3.52 4.13 -5.83
N VAL A 156 3.05 3.76 -4.63
CA VAL A 156 3.90 3.50 -3.46
C VAL A 156 3.47 2.18 -2.87
N LEU A 157 4.40 1.28 -2.61
CA LEU A 157 4.17 0.08 -1.81
C LEU A 157 4.88 0.26 -0.47
N SER A 158 4.11 0.24 0.60
CA SER A 158 4.61 0.47 1.95
C SER A 158 5.56 -0.60 2.44
N HIS A 159 5.24 -1.86 2.20
CA HIS A 159 6.05 -3.02 2.59
C HIS A 159 5.62 -4.29 1.82
N GLY A 160 6.41 -5.36 1.96
CA GLY A 160 6.29 -6.57 1.16
C GLY A 160 5.30 -7.62 1.70
N HIS A 161 4.16 -7.24 2.26
CA HIS A 161 3.09 -8.16 2.66
C HIS A 161 2.01 -8.28 1.59
N THR A 162 1.45 -9.48 1.42
CA THR A 162 0.47 -9.80 0.37
C THR A 162 -0.80 -8.94 0.46
N ASP A 163 -1.25 -8.61 1.65
CA ASP A 163 -2.42 -7.77 1.88
C ASP A 163 -2.20 -6.28 1.54
N HIS A 164 -0.99 -5.93 1.06
CA HIS A 164 -0.64 -4.62 0.54
C HIS A 164 -0.25 -4.65 -0.94
N PHE A 165 0.34 -5.75 -1.44
CA PHE A 165 0.72 -5.87 -2.85
C PHE A 165 -0.19 -6.79 -3.68
N GLY A 166 -1.07 -7.58 -3.07
CA GLY A 166 -1.81 -8.65 -3.74
C GLY A 166 -2.64 -8.20 -4.93
N GLY A 167 -3.23 -7.01 -4.86
CA GLY A 167 -3.98 -6.41 -5.97
C GLY A 167 -3.14 -5.78 -7.08
N LEU A 168 -1.81 -5.58 -6.87
CA LEU A 168 -0.97 -4.80 -7.79
C LEU A 168 -0.92 -5.37 -9.19
N LEU A 169 -0.56 -6.63 -9.37
CA LEU A 169 -0.44 -7.23 -10.72
C LEU A 169 -1.78 -7.24 -11.46
N GLY A 170 -2.88 -7.46 -10.76
CA GLY A 170 -4.22 -7.39 -11.34
C GLY A 170 -4.58 -5.97 -11.78
N LEU A 171 -4.22 -4.95 -10.99
CA LEU A 171 -4.35 -3.54 -11.37
C LEU A 171 -3.53 -3.24 -12.64
N LEU A 172 -2.27 -3.65 -12.69
CA LEU A 172 -1.40 -3.42 -13.84
C LEU A 172 -1.95 -4.09 -15.10
N ALA A 173 -2.42 -5.34 -14.99
CA ALA A 173 -3.01 -6.09 -16.10
C ALA A 173 -4.31 -5.44 -16.61
N ALA A 174 -5.23 -5.08 -15.71
CA ALA A 174 -6.51 -4.43 -16.06
C ALA A 174 -6.32 -3.02 -16.62
N SER A 175 -5.21 -2.37 -16.31
CA SER A 175 -4.88 -1.01 -16.73
C SER A 175 -3.88 -0.96 -17.89
N LYS A 176 -3.60 -2.10 -18.54
CA LYS A 176 -2.66 -2.19 -19.67
C LYS A 176 -3.02 -1.20 -20.76
N GLY A 177 -2.04 -0.38 -21.18
CA GLY A 177 -2.19 0.67 -22.19
C GLY A 177 -2.92 1.93 -21.71
N LYS A 178 -3.34 2.01 -20.44
CA LYS A 178 -3.93 3.21 -19.84
C LYS A 178 -2.96 3.92 -18.89
N LEU A 179 -2.11 3.17 -18.18
CA LEU A 179 -1.13 3.76 -17.27
C LEU A 179 -0.14 4.66 -18.02
N LYS A 180 0.34 5.69 -17.34
CA LYS A 180 1.38 6.58 -17.88
C LYS A 180 2.65 5.76 -18.17
N PRO A 181 3.30 5.97 -19.33
CA PRO A 181 4.57 5.31 -19.63
C PRO A 181 5.61 5.57 -18.55
N GLY A 182 6.26 4.50 -18.05
CA GLY A 182 7.25 4.61 -16.99
C GLY A 182 6.70 5.10 -15.66
N LEU A 183 5.41 4.84 -15.36
CA LEU A 183 4.80 5.17 -14.08
C LEU A 183 5.69 4.66 -12.92
N PRO A 184 6.14 5.53 -11.99
CA PRO A 184 7.02 5.10 -10.92
C PRO A 184 6.24 4.34 -9.84
N LEU A 185 6.85 3.23 -9.36
CA LEU A 185 6.45 2.53 -8.14
C LEU A 185 7.60 2.63 -7.13
N PHE A 186 7.36 3.30 -6.02
CA PHE A 186 8.31 3.43 -4.92
C PHE A 186 8.18 2.25 -3.96
N VAL A 187 9.31 1.64 -3.59
CA VAL A 187 9.44 0.57 -2.59
C VAL A 187 10.65 0.87 -1.70
N GLY A 188 10.67 0.40 -0.47
CA GLY A 188 11.69 0.77 0.53
C GLY A 188 13.05 0.08 0.40
N GLY A 189 13.35 -0.51 -0.75
CA GLY A 189 14.62 -1.19 -1.04
C GLY A 189 14.43 -2.60 -1.53
N GLU A 190 15.55 -3.31 -1.68
CA GLU A 190 15.61 -4.69 -2.18
C GLU A 190 14.83 -5.67 -1.28
N ASP A 191 14.96 -5.51 0.02
CA ASP A 191 14.31 -6.31 1.05
C ASP A 191 12.78 -6.44 0.88
N CYS A 192 12.13 -5.45 0.24
CA CYS A 192 10.70 -5.50 -0.08
C CYS A 192 10.31 -6.71 -0.95
N PHE A 193 11.24 -7.26 -1.72
CA PHE A 193 11.03 -8.40 -2.61
C PHE A 193 11.32 -9.75 -1.97
N CYS A 194 11.96 -9.80 -0.80
CA CYS A 194 12.29 -11.05 -0.12
C CYS A 194 11.05 -11.90 0.11
N SER A 195 11.20 -13.22 0.02
CA SER A 195 10.11 -14.16 0.29
C SER A 195 9.71 -14.14 1.76
N ARG A 196 8.43 -14.24 2.05
CA ARG A 196 7.92 -14.16 3.42
C ARG A 196 7.08 -15.37 3.81
N GLN A 197 7.12 -15.68 5.10
CA GLN A 197 6.26 -16.69 5.75
C GLN A 197 5.60 -16.10 6.99
N THR A 198 4.39 -16.59 7.29
CA THR A 198 3.81 -16.40 8.62
C THR A 198 4.72 -17.01 9.70
N LEU A 199 4.55 -16.64 10.97
CA LEU A 199 5.30 -17.26 12.07
C LEU A 199 5.07 -18.76 12.16
N ALA A 200 3.90 -19.25 11.73
CA ALA A 200 3.55 -20.68 11.67
C ALA A 200 4.13 -21.42 10.42
N GLY A 201 4.83 -20.71 9.53
CA GLY A 201 5.47 -21.30 8.35
C GLY A 201 4.58 -21.36 7.10
N GLY A 202 3.39 -20.76 7.12
CA GLY A 202 2.57 -20.60 5.91
C GLY A 202 3.19 -19.59 4.95
N ASP A 203 3.16 -19.87 3.65
CA ASP A 203 3.67 -18.98 2.61
C ASP A 203 2.89 -17.66 2.62
N PHE A 204 3.60 -16.54 2.64
CA PHE A 204 3.04 -15.18 2.62
C PHE A 204 3.33 -14.45 1.31
N GLY A 205 3.96 -15.12 0.36
CA GLY A 205 4.24 -14.63 -0.99
C GLY A 205 5.53 -13.82 -1.11
N SER A 206 5.77 -13.41 -2.34
CA SER A 206 6.87 -12.53 -2.75
C SER A 206 6.36 -11.57 -3.81
N LEU A 207 6.80 -10.32 -3.77
CA LEU A 207 6.47 -9.33 -4.78
C LEU A 207 7.07 -9.72 -6.15
N ASP A 208 6.23 -9.80 -7.17
CA ASP A 208 6.64 -10.21 -8.54
C ASP A 208 7.30 -9.06 -9.31
N ARG A 209 8.61 -8.87 -9.10
CA ARG A 209 9.41 -7.87 -9.82
C ARG A 209 9.38 -8.07 -11.35
N PRO A 210 9.59 -9.28 -11.90
CA PRO A 210 9.47 -9.52 -13.33
C PRO A 210 8.13 -9.07 -13.92
N GLY A 211 7.02 -9.39 -13.26
CA GLY A 211 5.68 -8.98 -13.69
C GLY A 211 5.48 -7.46 -13.67
N ILE A 212 5.98 -6.80 -12.63
CA ILE A 212 5.95 -5.34 -12.49
C ILE A 212 6.74 -4.67 -13.63
N LEU A 213 7.96 -5.12 -13.89
CA LEU A 213 8.80 -4.59 -14.97
C LEU A 213 8.22 -4.86 -16.36
N ALA A 214 7.63 -6.05 -16.56
CA ALA A 214 6.95 -6.39 -17.82
C ALA A 214 5.71 -5.51 -18.10
N ALA A 215 5.10 -4.95 -17.06
CA ALA A 215 4.01 -3.97 -17.20
C ALA A 215 4.49 -2.55 -17.55
N GLY A 216 5.80 -2.33 -17.70
CA GLY A 216 6.38 -1.02 -18.04
C GLY A 216 6.53 -0.06 -16.86
N ILE A 217 6.44 -0.57 -15.63
CA ILE A 217 6.60 0.21 -14.41
C ILE A 217 8.08 0.53 -14.17
N LYS A 218 8.35 1.75 -13.71
CA LYS A 218 9.67 2.16 -13.24
C LYS A 218 9.76 1.91 -11.73
N LEU A 219 10.49 0.88 -11.32
CA LEU A 219 10.76 0.61 -9.90
C LEU A 219 11.73 1.65 -9.35
N MET A 220 11.35 2.29 -8.25
CA MET A 220 12.12 3.30 -7.53
C MET A 220 12.45 2.77 -6.13
N LEU A 221 13.72 2.42 -5.89
CA LEU A 221 14.18 2.00 -4.57
C LEU A 221 14.37 3.25 -3.69
N ALA A 222 13.48 3.44 -2.72
CA ALA A 222 13.43 4.60 -1.83
C ALA A 222 13.96 4.23 -0.44
N GLU A 223 15.24 3.92 -0.35
CA GLU A 223 15.91 3.66 0.94
C GLU A 223 16.13 4.95 1.75
N ALA A 224 16.30 6.07 1.06
CA ALA A 224 16.34 7.41 1.62
C ALA A 224 15.05 8.18 1.31
N PRO A 225 14.73 9.27 2.05
CA PRO A 225 13.57 10.10 1.76
C PRO A 225 13.57 10.60 0.32
N ALA A 226 12.42 10.49 -0.36
CA ALA A 226 12.27 10.87 -1.77
C ALA A 226 10.93 11.57 -2.03
N VAL A 227 10.82 12.29 -3.15
CA VAL A 227 9.56 12.93 -3.55
C VAL A 227 8.88 12.10 -4.65
N ALA A 228 7.66 11.65 -4.39
CA ALA A 228 6.81 10.99 -5.35
C ALA A 228 5.84 11.99 -5.97
N ALA A 229 5.70 11.94 -7.30
CA ALA A 229 4.81 12.79 -8.10
C ALA A 229 4.98 14.32 -7.84
N GLY A 230 6.10 14.75 -7.29
CA GLY A 230 6.35 16.18 -6.99
C GLY A 230 5.67 16.73 -5.74
N HIS A 231 4.73 16.00 -5.12
CA HIS A 231 3.94 16.49 -3.98
C HIS A 231 4.07 15.64 -2.72
N ALA A 232 4.23 14.35 -2.83
CA ALA A 232 4.31 13.42 -1.71
C ALA A 232 5.76 13.17 -1.29
N VAL A 233 6.03 13.14 0.01
CA VAL A 233 7.33 12.71 0.55
C VAL A 233 7.23 11.26 0.99
N VAL A 234 7.97 10.37 0.35
CA VAL A 234 8.20 9.00 0.80
C VAL A 234 9.32 9.02 1.82
N SER A 235 9.11 8.40 2.97
CA SER A 235 9.98 8.53 4.15
C SER A 235 11.39 7.97 4.00
N GLY A 236 11.61 7.09 3.01
CA GLY A 236 12.73 6.15 3.06
C GLY A 236 12.52 5.12 4.17
N GLN A 237 13.52 4.28 4.39
CA GLN A 237 13.51 3.26 5.45
C GLN A 237 13.33 3.91 6.82
N ILE A 238 12.49 3.31 7.67
CA ILE A 238 12.13 3.86 8.97
C ILE A 238 13.10 3.35 10.04
N PRO A 239 13.92 4.21 10.69
CA PRO A 239 14.84 3.77 11.74
C PRO A 239 14.10 3.44 13.05
N LYS A 240 14.64 2.52 13.84
CA LYS A 240 14.16 2.24 15.21
C LYS A 240 14.70 3.32 16.15
N ALA A 241 14.06 4.47 16.20
CA ALA A 241 14.50 5.65 16.95
C ALA A 241 13.80 5.82 18.32
N THR A 242 12.77 5.02 18.60
CA THR A 242 12.01 5.05 19.86
C THR A 242 12.20 3.76 20.65
N LYS A 243 11.54 3.70 21.82
CA LYS A 243 11.48 2.49 22.64
C LYS A 243 10.41 1.49 22.18
N GLU A 244 9.73 1.75 21.05
CA GLU A 244 8.75 0.82 20.52
C GLU A 244 9.39 -0.55 20.24
N MET A 245 8.66 -1.59 20.60
CA MET A 245 8.99 -2.97 20.26
C MET A 245 7.84 -3.51 19.41
N PRO A 246 7.86 -3.21 18.11
CA PRO A 246 6.79 -3.61 17.20
C PRO A 246 6.63 -5.13 17.16
N LEU A 247 5.41 -5.57 16.89
CA LEU A 247 5.11 -6.98 16.73
C LEU A 247 5.84 -7.54 15.49
N GLN A 248 6.61 -8.60 15.70
CA GLN A 248 7.20 -9.36 14.62
C GLN A 248 6.14 -10.26 13.99
N ALA A 249 5.64 -9.87 12.82
CA ALA A 249 4.49 -10.51 12.20
C ALA A 249 4.87 -11.69 11.28
N THR A 250 6.06 -11.63 10.67
CA THR A 250 6.51 -12.60 9.65
C THR A 250 7.98 -12.97 9.80
N LYS A 251 8.38 -13.96 9.01
CA LYS A 251 9.78 -14.29 8.73
C LYS A 251 10.07 -13.98 7.27
N GLU A 252 11.30 -13.61 6.97
CA GLU A 252 11.80 -13.34 5.63
C GLU A 252 12.93 -14.30 5.24
N GLN A 253 13.11 -14.53 3.95
CA GLN A 253 14.24 -15.28 3.39
C GLN A 253 14.81 -14.54 2.19
N THR A 254 16.11 -14.31 2.22
CA THR A 254 16.87 -13.79 1.09
C THR A 254 17.10 -14.85 0.05
N GLY A 255 17.00 -14.50 -1.21
CA GLY A 255 17.22 -15.38 -2.35
C GLY A 255 16.08 -15.40 -3.34
N LEU A 256 16.34 -16.02 -4.50
CA LEU A 256 15.37 -16.17 -5.59
C LEU A 256 14.84 -17.60 -5.64
N VAL A 257 13.53 -17.76 -5.55
CA VAL A 257 12.83 -19.03 -5.72
C VAL A 257 11.85 -18.90 -6.90
N GLY A 258 12.05 -19.68 -7.95
CA GLY A 258 11.19 -19.60 -9.14
C GLY A 258 11.22 -18.25 -9.87
N GLY A 259 12.26 -17.45 -9.67
CA GLY A 259 12.40 -16.10 -10.24
C GLY A 259 11.78 -14.99 -9.40
N LEU A 260 11.20 -15.33 -8.24
CA LEU A 260 10.66 -14.38 -7.25
C LEU A 260 11.58 -14.31 -6.03
N GLY A 261 11.57 -13.20 -5.33
CA GLY A 261 12.38 -12.94 -4.16
C GLY A 261 13.32 -11.76 -4.33
N CYS A 262 14.23 -11.57 -3.38
CA CYS A 262 15.24 -10.51 -3.39
C CYS A 262 16.63 -11.05 -3.79
N ASP A 263 17.46 -10.17 -4.36
CA ASP A 263 18.84 -10.52 -4.76
C ASP A 263 19.75 -10.55 -3.54
N PRO A 264 20.36 -11.71 -3.21
CA PRO A 264 21.28 -11.82 -2.07
C PRO A 264 22.48 -10.88 -2.14
N ALA A 265 22.88 -10.47 -3.35
CA ALA A 265 24.03 -9.56 -3.52
C ALA A 265 23.70 -8.10 -3.10
N LEU A 266 22.41 -7.75 -3.02
CA LEU A 266 21.93 -6.43 -2.63
C LEU A 266 21.48 -6.37 -1.17
N GLU A 267 21.46 -7.52 -0.48
CA GLU A 267 21.07 -7.63 0.92
C GLU A 267 22.30 -7.73 1.84
N PRO A 268 22.19 -7.26 3.10
CA PRO A 268 23.24 -7.46 4.10
C PRO A 268 23.62 -8.94 4.26
N ALA A 269 24.90 -9.24 4.37
CA ALA A 269 25.39 -10.62 4.53
C ALA A 269 24.75 -11.35 5.73
N SER A 270 24.35 -10.61 6.77
CA SER A 270 23.65 -11.16 7.94
C SER A 270 22.26 -11.71 7.64
N LYS A 271 21.61 -11.28 6.55
CA LYS A 271 20.33 -11.79 6.07
C LYS A 271 20.46 -13.01 5.14
N ASN A 272 21.65 -13.27 4.59
CA ASN A 272 21.92 -14.35 3.65
C ASN A 272 22.16 -15.71 4.35
N THR A 273 21.20 -16.15 5.16
CA THR A 273 21.33 -17.37 5.99
C THR A 273 20.88 -18.64 5.27
N GLY A 274 20.25 -18.53 4.09
CA GLY A 274 19.64 -19.65 3.37
C GLY A 274 18.38 -20.23 4.01
N THR A 275 17.89 -19.61 5.11
CA THR A 275 16.68 -20.01 5.85
C THR A 275 15.84 -18.80 6.17
N TYR A 276 14.57 -19.03 6.55
CA TYR A 276 13.70 -17.98 7.04
C TYR A 276 14.17 -17.46 8.40
N ILE A 277 14.45 -16.18 8.47
CA ILE A 277 14.81 -15.42 9.67
C ILE A 277 13.66 -14.47 10.06
N PRO A 278 13.65 -13.97 11.30
CA PRO A 278 12.70 -12.93 11.68
C PRO A 278 12.76 -11.70 10.76
N ASP A 279 11.61 -11.28 10.23
CA ASP A 279 11.50 -10.10 9.37
C ASP A 279 11.71 -8.83 10.21
N ASP A 280 12.69 -8.01 9.87
CA ASP A 280 12.97 -6.77 10.59
C ASP A 280 12.28 -5.55 9.96
N PHE A 281 11.58 -5.76 8.84
CA PHE A 281 10.84 -4.73 8.09
C PHE A 281 11.67 -3.50 7.71
N GLN A 282 12.97 -3.68 7.43
CA GLN A 282 13.84 -2.56 7.07
C GLN A 282 13.31 -1.80 5.84
N HIS A 283 12.65 -2.48 4.94
CA HIS A 283 12.03 -1.96 3.72
C HIS A 283 10.72 -1.19 3.95
N GLU A 284 10.18 -1.12 5.18
CA GLU A 284 8.93 -0.40 5.40
C GLU A 284 9.12 1.10 5.22
N ILE A 285 8.22 1.71 4.45
CA ILE A 285 8.17 3.14 4.17
C ILE A 285 6.78 3.72 4.42
N ALA A 286 6.71 5.01 4.72
CA ALA A 286 5.49 5.78 4.84
C ALA A 286 5.45 6.89 3.79
N THR A 287 4.24 7.40 3.52
CA THR A 287 4.03 8.55 2.63
C THR A 287 3.53 9.74 3.43
N SER A 288 4.04 10.93 3.17
CA SER A 288 3.67 12.13 3.91
C SER A 288 3.38 13.30 2.99
N TYR A 289 2.51 14.19 3.45
CA TYR A 289 2.22 15.46 2.79
C TYR A 289 2.31 16.59 3.80
N VAL A 290 2.94 17.70 3.42
CA VAL A 290 2.87 18.95 4.18
C VAL A 290 1.73 19.77 3.63
N VAL A 291 0.67 19.94 4.41
CA VAL A 291 -0.52 20.72 4.01
C VAL A 291 -0.39 22.13 4.58
N LYS A 292 -0.52 23.13 3.70
CA LYS A 292 -0.41 24.55 4.02
C LYS A 292 -1.27 24.92 5.20
N ASP A 293 -0.70 25.64 6.17
CA ASP A 293 -1.34 26.12 7.41
C ASP A 293 -1.90 25.03 8.33
N LYS A 294 -1.68 23.74 8.00
CA LYS A 294 -2.13 22.60 8.80
C LYS A 294 -0.98 21.85 9.45
N GLY A 295 0.03 21.49 8.68
CA GLY A 295 1.16 20.67 9.10
C GLY A 295 1.24 19.36 8.34
N LEU A 296 1.81 18.35 8.99
CA LEU A 296 2.14 17.06 8.41
C LEU A 296 0.93 16.12 8.45
N VAL A 297 0.59 15.53 7.30
CA VAL A 297 -0.31 14.37 7.18
C VAL A 297 0.54 13.17 6.84
N VAL A 298 0.52 12.15 7.72
CA VAL A 298 1.30 10.92 7.59
C VAL A 298 0.36 9.78 7.20
N LEU A 299 0.68 9.09 6.10
CA LEU A 299 0.00 7.90 5.63
C LEU A 299 0.93 6.70 5.88
N THR A 300 0.52 5.82 6.75
CA THR A 300 1.23 4.58 7.08
C THR A 300 0.32 3.38 6.85
N SER A 301 0.87 2.22 6.58
CA SER A 301 0.02 1.06 6.25
C SER A 301 -0.11 0.07 7.40
N CYS A 302 1.03 -0.37 7.96
CA CYS A 302 1.03 -1.27 9.12
C CYS A 302 1.86 -0.78 10.29
N SER A 303 2.86 0.06 10.04
CA SER A 303 3.80 0.52 11.08
C SER A 303 4.56 -0.62 11.76
N HIS A 304 5.03 -1.61 10.98
CA HIS A 304 5.84 -2.72 11.50
C HIS A 304 7.17 -2.27 12.11
N ARG A 305 7.65 -1.08 11.72
CA ARG A 305 8.82 -0.44 12.36
C ARG A 305 8.46 0.38 13.60
N GLY A 306 7.16 0.44 13.95
CA GLY A 306 6.59 1.22 15.04
C GLY A 306 5.96 2.53 14.56
N VAL A 307 4.75 2.83 15.06
CA VAL A 307 4.01 4.02 14.64
C VAL A 307 4.70 5.33 15.06
N LEU A 308 5.32 5.36 16.23
CA LEU A 308 6.09 6.54 16.69
C LEU A 308 7.38 6.72 15.87
N ASN A 309 8.05 5.62 15.49
CA ASN A 309 9.21 5.66 14.60
C ASN A 309 8.80 6.20 13.23
N THR A 310 7.65 5.78 12.71
CA THR A 310 7.08 6.26 11.45
C THR A 310 6.80 7.76 11.49
N ILE A 311 6.16 8.26 12.54
CA ILE A 311 5.89 9.69 12.72
C ILE A 311 7.20 10.48 12.79
N LYS A 312 8.18 10.04 13.59
CA LYS A 312 9.47 10.70 13.72
C LYS A 312 10.24 10.74 12.39
N GLN A 313 10.21 9.64 11.63
CA GLN A 313 10.85 9.60 10.32
C GLN A 313 10.15 10.54 9.33
N ALA A 314 8.82 10.62 9.35
CA ALA A 314 8.08 11.57 8.54
C ALA A 314 8.40 13.03 8.90
N GLN A 315 8.51 13.36 10.19
CA GLN A 315 8.95 14.66 10.68
C GLN A 315 10.37 14.98 10.22
N ALA A 316 11.31 14.03 10.38
CA ALA A 316 12.71 14.21 9.95
C ALA A 316 12.83 14.38 8.43
N SER A 317 12.05 13.62 7.64
CA SER A 317 12.09 13.68 6.17
C SER A 317 11.48 14.95 5.60
N THR A 318 10.62 15.63 6.36
CA THR A 318 9.93 16.85 5.91
C THR A 318 10.41 18.11 6.63
N GLY A 319 11.07 17.99 7.78
CA GLY A 319 11.42 19.13 8.63
C GLY A 319 10.19 19.79 9.28
N VAL A 320 9.03 19.13 9.31
CA VAL A 320 7.78 19.66 9.87
C VAL A 320 7.37 18.84 11.09
N ASP A 321 7.40 19.47 12.27
CA ASP A 321 7.10 18.82 13.55
C ASP A 321 5.59 18.67 13.82
N LYS A 322 4.78 19.64 13.36
CA LYS A 322 3.32 19.63 13.64
C LYS A 322 2.63 18.50 12.91
N LEU A 323 2.19 17.50 13.64
CA LEU A 323 1.37 16.39 13.14
C LEU A 323 -0.09 16.83 13.05
N HIS A 324 -0.61 17.04 11.83
CA HIS A 324 -2.01 17.36 11.60
C HIS A 324 -2.86 16.09 11.57
N ALA A 325 -2.46 15.08 10.77
CA ALA A 325 -3.19 13.83 10.72
C ALA A 325 -2.25 12.63 10.59
N LEU A 326 -2.63 11.53 11.25
CA LEU A 326 -2.05 10.21 11.10
C LEU A 326 -3.11 9.27 10.55
N ILE A 327 -2.88 8.67 9.38
CA ILE A 327 -3.86 7.83 8.68
C ILE A 327 -3.25 6.47 8.38
N GLY A 328 -3.95 5.38 8.72
CA GLY A 328 -3.56 4.02 8.35
C GLY A 328 -3.60 3.01 9.49
N GLY A 329 -2.84 1.92 9.35
CA GLY A 329 -2.71 0.83 10.29
C GLY A 329 -1.51 1.02 11.24
N PHE A 330 -1.64 0.52 12.48
CA PHE A 330 -0.63 0.72 13.52
C PHE A 330 -0.12 -0.59 14.12
N HIS A 331 -0.61 -1.71 13.66
CA HIS A 331 -0.28 -3.08 14.07
C HIS A 331 -0.28 -3.30 15.59
N LEU A 332 -1.19 -2.61 16.31
CA LEU A 332 -1.36 -2.69 17.76
C LEU A 332 -2.36 -3.80 18.15
N VAL A 333 -2.06 -5.01 17.72
CA VAL A 333 -2.89 -6.21 17.81
C VAL A 333 -2.29 -7.26 18.74
N PRO A 334 -3.07 -8.27 19.21
CA PRO A 334 -2.52 -9.37 19.98
C PRO A 334 -1.32 -10.05 19.27
N PRO A 335 -0.28 -10.48 20.00
CA PRO A 335 -0.19 -10.63 21.47
C PRO A 335 0.32 -9.39 22.24
N LEU A 336 0.34 -8.20 21.65
CA LEU A 336 0.73 -6.99 22.36
C LEU A 336 -0.20 -6.75 23.56
N SER A 337 0.39 -6.40 24.72
CA SER A 337 -0.39 -6.18 25.94
C SER A 337 -1.17 -4.86 25.89
N ASP A 338 -2.25 -4.78 26.65
CA ASP A 338 -3.01 -3.55 26.85
C ASP A 338 -2.14 -2.39 27.34
N ASP A 339 -1.17 -2.67 28.19
CA ASP A 339 -0.26 -1.64 28.72
C ASP A 339 0.65 -1.09 27.63
N TYR A 340 1.12 -1.94 26.72
CA TYR A 340 1.88 -1.49 25.57
C TYR A 340 1.04 -0.57 24.67
N VAL A 341 -0.20 -0.98 24.37
CA VAL A 341 -1.12 -0.17 23.55
C VAL A 341 -1.45 1.15 24.25
N ARG A 342 -1.72 1.15 25.58
CA ARG A 342 -1.95 2.38 26.38
C ARG A 342 -0.76 3.32 26.30
N GLN A 343 0.46 2.79 26.46
CA GLN A 343 1.67 3.60 26.41
C GLN A 343 1.84 4.21 25.00
N THR A 344 1.65 3.44 23.95
CA THR A 344 1.73 3.94 22.57
C THR A 344 0.68 5.03 22.30
N VAL A 345 -0.56 4.85 22.78
CA VAL A 345 -1.60 5.89 22.69
C VAL A 345 -1.20 7.16 23.45
N ALA A 346 -0.62 7.02 24.65
CA ALA A 346 -0.15 8.17 25.44
C ALA A 346 0.99 8.92 24.72
N ASP A 347 1.91 8.20 24.10
CA ASP A 347 3.02 8.77 23.34
C ASP A 347 2.52 9.47 22.07
N ILE A 348 1.56 8.89 21.35
CA ILE A 348 0.89 9.55 20.21
C ILE A 348 0.16 10.82 20.69
N LYS A 349 -0.57 10.75 21.80
CA LYS A 349 -1.27 11.89 22.39
C LYS A 349 -0.31 13.04 22.74
N ALA A 350 0.89 12.74 23.22
CA ALA A 350 1.91 13.73 23.54
C ALA A 350 2.40 14.49 22.30
N LEU A 351 2.37 13.87 21.11
CA LEU A 351 2.65 14.53 19.82
C LEU A 351 1.51 15.46 19.38
N SER A 352 0.40 15.46 20.09
CA SER A 352 -0.77 16.33 19.86
C SER A 352 -1.28 16.33 18.42
N PRO A 353 -1.54 15.17 17.78
CA PRO A 353 -2.13 15.14 16.44
C PRO A 353 -3.51 15.81 16.48
N ASP A 354 -3.84 16.55 15.42
CA ASP A 354 -5.21 17.07 15.30
C ASP A 354 -6.19 15.92 15.02
N TYR A 355 -5.80 14.93 14.20
CA TYR A 355 -6.62 13.77 13.83
C TYR A 355 -5.81 12.47 13.76
N ILE A 356 -6.47 11.37 14.11
CA ILE A 356 -6.00 10.00 13.92
C ILE A 356 -7.09 9.23 13.18
N VAL A 357 -6.79 8.77 11.97
CA VAL A 357 -7.69 7.95 11.16
C VAL A 357 -7.11 6.54 11.15
N ALA A 358 -7.57 5.73 12.09
CA ALA A 358 -7.09 4.37 12.21
C ALA A 358 -7.82 3.44 11.23
N ALA A 359 -7.09 2.54 10.60
CA ALA A 359 -7.52 1.62 9.56
C ALA A 359 -6.90 0.23 9.79
N HIS A 360 -7.32 -0.74 9.01
CA HIS A 360 -6.69 -2.02 8.77
C HIS A 360 -6.25 -2.76 10.05
N CYS A 361 -4.94 -2.85 10.30
CA CYS A 361 -4.34 -3.58 11.41
C CYS A 361 -4.15 -2.74 12.69
N SER A 362 -4.83 -1.59 12.84
CA SER A 362 -4.68 -0.77 14.06
C SER A 362 -5.11 -1.48 15.35
N GLY A 363 -6.08 -2.40 15.24
CA GLY A 363 -6.59 -3.19 16.36
C GLY A 363 -7.74 -2.51 17.12
N GLU A 364 -8.74 -3.30 17.50
CA GLU A 364 -9.91 -2.81 18.27
C GLU A 364 -9.48 -2.19 19.60
N ARG A 365 -8.49 -2.80 20.24
CA ARG A 365 -7.99 -2.31 21.52
C ARG A 365 -7.37 -0.92 21.45
N PHE A 366 -6.67 -0.64 20.33
CA PHE A 366 -6.19 0.71 20.06
C PHE A 366 -7.36 1.70 19.97
N TYR A 367 -8.42 1.35 19.22
CA TYR A 367 -9.60 2.20 19.10
C TYR A 367 -10.25 2.54 20.43
N ASP A 368 -10.48 1.54 21.27
CA ASP A 368 -11.13 1.72 22.58
C ASP A 368 -10.34 2.71 23.43
N ILE A 369 -9.02 2.48 23.54
CA ILE A 369 -8.15 3.31 24.37
C ILE A 369 -7.98 4.70 23.77
N ALA A 370 -7.70 4.79 22.47
CA ALA A 370 -7.44 6.07 21.81
C ALA A 370 -8.68 6.97 21.79
N ARG A 371 -9.88 6.39 21.59
CA ARG A 371 -11.14 7.15 21.69
C ARG A 371 -11.44 7.65 23.09
N ALA A 372 -11.15 6.85 24.12
CA ALA A 372 -11.30 7.28 25.50
C ALA A 372 -10.35 8.45 25.83
N GLU A 373 -9.11 8.37 25.37
CA GLU A 373 -8.07 9.38 25.64
C GLU A 373 -8.16 10.64 24.76
N MET A 374 -8.67 10.50 23.52
CA MET A 374 -8.75 11.55 22.49
C MET A 374 -10.09 11.50 21.73
N PRO A 375 -11.24 11.68 22.40
CA PRO A 375 -12.57 11.35 21.86
C PRO A 375 -12.93 12.11 20.57
N ASN A 376 -12.40 13.31 20.38
CA ASN A 376 -12.71 14.17 19.23
C ASN A 376 -11.65 14.10 18.11
N ARG A 377 -10.63 13.26 18.25
CA ARG A 377 -9.50 13.18 17.32
C ARG A 377 -9.41 11.84 16.60
N VAL A 378 -10.02 10.80 17.14
CA VAL A 378 -9.90 9.43 16.61
C VAL A 378 -11.10 9.07 15.76
N VAL A 379 -10.84 8.75 14.49
CA VAL A 379 -11.84 8.36 13.50
C VAL A 379 -11.50 6.97 12.98
N GLN A 380 -12.51 6.13 12.80
CA GLN A 380 -12.36 4.86 12.12
C GLN A 380 -12.45 5.08 10.61
N ALA A 381 -11.49 4.51 9.87
CA ALA A 381 -11.57 4.43 8.44
C ALA A 381 -12.62 3.39 8.01
N ASN A 382 -13.24 3.64 6.87
CA ASN A 382 -14.08 2.67 6.17
C ASN A 382 -13.77 2.76 4.69
N VAL A 383 -13.89 1.66 3.97
CA VAL A 383 -13.76 1.66 2.50
C VAL A 383 -14.71 2.71 1.92
N GLY A 384 -14.18 3.52 1.02
CA GLY A 384 -14.90 4.63 0.38
C GLY A 384 -14.83 5.97 1.11
N SER A 385 -14.46 6.01 2.40
CA SER A 385 -14.26 7.28 3.09
C SER A 385 -13.15 8.10 2.44
N ARG A 386 -13.39 9.41 2.27
CA ARG A 386 -12.42 10.38 1.78
C ARG A 386 -12.20 11.44 2.85
N PHE A 387 -10.96 11.57 3.28
CA PHE A 387 -10.50 12.55 4.26
C PHE A 387 -9.84 13.70 3.53
N SER A 388 -10.34 14.91 3.70
CA SER A 388 -9.88 16.10 2.98
C SER A 388 -9.34 17.16 3.95
N PHE A 389 -8.19 17.74 3.58
CA PHE A 389 -7.41 18.70 4.36
C PHE A 389 -7.03 19.90 3.50
N GLY A 390 -6.99 21.11 4.08
CA GLY A 390 -6.64 22.34 3.37
C GLY A 390 -7.82 23.00 2.67
N THR A 391 -7.54 23.95 1.77
CA THR A 391 -8.54 24.85 1.19
C THR A 391 -9.06 24.41 -0.18
N ARG A 392 -8.38 23.49 -0.84
CA ARG A 392 -8.67 23.02 -2.21
C ARG A 392 -8.78 21.48 -2.30
N SER A 393 -9.36 20.84 -1.31
CA SER A 393 -9.47 19.35 -1.27
C SER A 393 -10.88 18.86 -1.60
#